data_517851606d0bef0559253a321b89c00a
#
_entry.id   517851606d0bef0559253a321b89c00a
#
_cell.length_a   1.000
_cell.length_b   1.000
_cell.length_c   1.000
_cell.angle_alpha   90.00
_cell.angle_beta   90.00
_cell.angle_gamma   90.00
#
_symmetry.space_group_name_H-M   'P 1'
#
loop_
_entity.id
_entity.type
_entity.pdbx_description
1 polymer ?
#
loop_
_entity_poly.entity_id
_entity_poly.type
_entity_poly.pdbx_seq_one_letter_code
_entity_poly.pdbx_strand_id
1 'polypeptide(L)' 'MKRKPVFINANNNGYEPSQCGPTLTVGELIELLSDFDEDRPVYLRFDNGYTYGSIAEHALVEESE' A
#
# COMPACT_ATOMS: atom_id res chain seq x y z
N MET A 1 16.49 -5.61 17.68
CA MET A 1 16.92 -4.89 16.47
C MET A 1 15.71 -4.45 15.67
N LYS A 2 15.71 -3.21 15.25
CA LYS A 2 14.58 -2.70 14.45
C LYS A 2 14.65 -3.22 13.03
N ARG A 3 13.51 -3.66 12.52
CA ARG A 3 13.39 -4.05 11.13
C ARG A 3 13.27 -2.81 10.25
N LYS A 4 13.87 -2.87 9.09
CA LYS A 4 13.74 -1.79 8.13
C LYS A 4 12.33 -1.78 7.54
N PRO A 5 11.70 -0.61 7.43
CA PRO A 5 10.36 -0.56 6.87
C PRO A 5 10.34 -0.77 5.37
N VAL A 6 9.21 -1.25 4.90
CA VAL A 6 8.89 -1.32 3.47
C VAL A 6 7.89 -0.21 3.20
N PHE A 7 8.05 0.50 2.10
CA PHE A 7 7.16 1.61 1.77
C PHE A 7 6.35 1.30 0.53
N ILE A 8 5.07 1.63 0.60
CA ILE A 8 4.20 1.62 -0.57
C ILE A 8 4.03 3.07 -0.99
N ASN A 9 4.56 3.40 -2.16
CA ASN A 9 4.41 4.75 -2.69
C ASN A 9 2.97 4.95 -3.14
N ALA A 10 2.31 5.94 -2.57
CA ALA A 10 0.91 6.21 -2.85
C ALA A 10 0.76 7.51 -3.62
N ASN A 11 -0.06 7.48 -4.64
CA ASN A 11 -0.36 8.64 -5.46
C ASN A 11 -1.86 8.76 -5.64
N ASN A 12 -2.33 10.00 -5.71
CA ASN A 12 -3.71 10.27 -6.04
C ASN A 12 -3.77 10.58 -7.53
N ASN A 13 -4.39 9.70 -8.29
CA ASN A 13 -4.45 9.88 -9.74
C ASN A 13 -5.87 9.75 -10.31
N GLY A 14 -6.87 9.90 -9.45
CA GLY A 14 -8.26 9.87 -9.88
C GLY A 14 -9.20 10.09 -8.72
N TYR A 15 -10.40 10.52 -9.02
CA TYR A 15 -11.43 10.72 -7.99
C TYR A 15 -12.22 9.46 -7.73
N GLU A 16 -12.18 8.52 -8.67
CA GLU A 16 -12.82 7.22 -8.55
C GLU A 16 -11.87 6.15 -9.05
N PRO A 17 -12.02 4.91 -8.58
CA PRO A 17 -11.13 3.84 -9.03
C PRO A 17 -11.07 3.69 -10.55
N SER A 18 -12.17 3.90 -11.23
CA SER A 18 -12.21 3.78 -12.69
C SER A 18 -11.32 4.79 -13.40
N GLN A 19 -10.99 5.89 -12.73
CA GLN A 19 -10.16 6.95 -13.31
C GLN A 19 -8.68 6.73 -13.09
N CYS A 20 -8.31 5.81 -12.21
CA CYS A 20 -6.91 5.61 -11.84
C CYS A 20 -6.11 4.80 -12.84
N GLY A 21 -6.80 4.05 -13.70
CA GLY A 21 -6.14 3.13 -14.59
C GLY A 21 -5.85 1.80 -13.90
N PRO A 22 -5.03 0.96 -14.50
CA PRO A 22 -4.77 -0.37 -13.94
C PRO A 22 -4.02 -0.31 -12.61
N THR A 23 -4.30 -1.28 -11.76
CA THR A 23 -3.64 -1.40 -10.46
C THR A 23 -3.39 -2.89 -10.21
N LEU A 24 -2.63 -3.18 -9.16
CA LEU A 24 -2.36 -4.56 -8.79
C LEU A 24 -3.60 -5.23 -8.19
N THR A 25 -3.74 -6.51 -8.47
CA THR A 25 -4.77 -7.31 -7.81
C THR A 25 -4.29 -7.70 -6.42
N VAL A 26 -5.20 -8.24 -5.61
CA VAL A 26 -4.85 -8.75 -4.28
C VAL A 26 -3.73 -9.79 -4.38
N GLY A 27 -3.86 -10.73 -5.31
CA GLY A 27 -2.86 -11.79 -5.47
C GLY A 27 -1.50 -11.25 -5.87
N GLU A 28 -1.49 -10.29 -6.78
CA GLU A 28 -0.24 -9.66 -7.21
C GLU A 28 0.43 -8.91 -6.06
N LEU A 29 -0.34 -8.23 -5.25
CA LEU A 29 0.20 -7.50 -4.11
C LEU A 29 0.78 -8.45 -3.07
N ILE A 30 0.06 -9.55 -2.78
CA ILE A 30 0.56 -10.57 -1.85
C ILE A 30 1.90 -11.14 -2.36
N GLU A 31 1.97 -11.41 -3.65
CA GLU A 31 3.17 -11.97 -4.25
C GLU A 31 4.36 -11.03 -4.11
N LEU A 32 4.15 -9.75 -4.38
CA LEU A 32 5.21 -8.77 -4.24
C LEU A 32 5.66 -8.60 -2.79
N LEU A 33 4.70 -8.58 -1.87
CA LEU A 33 5.01 -8.44 -0.46
C LEU A 33 5.76 -9.65 0.09
N SER A 34 5.56 -10.82 -0.50
CA SER A 34 6.21 -12.04 -0.03
C SER A 34 7.73 -12.04 -0.27
N ASP A 35 8.24 -11.11 -1.09
CA ASP A 35 9.67 -10.96 -1.28
C ASP A 35 10.38 -10.32 -0.08
N PHE A 36 9.61 -9.83 0.87
CA PHE A 36 10.14 -9.19 2.07
C PHE A 36 9.85 -10.04 3.30
N ASP A 37 10.66 -9.87 4.34
CA ASP A 37 10.43 -10.56 5.60
C ASP A 37 9.06 -10.15 6.15
N GLU A 38 8.29 -11.12 6.61
CA GLU A 38 6.91 -10.87 7.02
C GLU A 38 6.77 -10.02 8.28
N ASP A 39 7.85 -9.82 9.03
CA ASP A 39 7.82 -9.00 10.23
C ASP A 39 8.30 -7.57 10.00
N ARG A 40 8.58 -7.19 8.77
CA ARG A 40 8.95 -5.82 8.45
C ARG A 40 7.71 -4.95 8.41
N PRO A 41 7.76 -3.77 9.04
CA PRO A 41 6.58 -2.88 9.02
C PRO A 41 6.40 -2.26 7.64
N VAL A 42 5.14 -1.98 7.30
CA VAL A 42 4.78 -1.39 6.01
C VAL A 42 4.12 -0.04 6.26
N TYR A 43 4.59 0.96 5.55
CA TYR A 43 4.04 2.31 5.63
C TYR A 43 3.68 2.80 4.24
N LEU A 44 2.72 3.70 4.18
CA LEU A 44 2.44 4.42 2.95
C LEU A 44 3.36 5.62 2.88
N ARG A 45 3.84 5.93 1.69
CA ARG A 45 4.72 7.07 1.47
C ARG A 45 4.10 7.95 0.41
N PHE A 46 3.93 9.22 0.74
CA PHE A 46 3.27 10.18 -0.14
C PHE A 46 4.26 11.25 -0.60
N ASP A 47 3.99 11.83 -1.75
CA ASP A 47 4.74 12.99 -2.24
C ASP A 47 6.25 12.78 -2.22
N ASN A 48 6.69 11.66 -2.77
CA ASN A 48 8.13 11.33 -2.86
C ASN A 48 8.85 11.34 -1.52
N GLY A 49 8.14 10.92 -0.47
CA GLY A 49 8.74 10.84 0.86
C GLY A 49 8.55 12.08 1.70
N TYR A 50 7.67 12.95 1.28
CA TYR A 50 7.39 14.17 2.02
C TYR A 50 6.53 13.89 3.25
N THR A 51 5.56 12.97 3.12
CA THR A 51 4.72 12.56 4.24
C THR A 51 4.56 11.03 4.21
N TYR A 52 4.20 10.49 5.38
CA TYR A 52 4.04 9.05 5.55
C TYR A 52 2.73 8.75 6.25
N GLY A 53 2.23 7.54 6.06
CA GLY A 53 1.04 7.07 6.76
C GLY A 53 1.22 5.63 7.20
N SER A 54 0.61 5.27 8.33
CA SER A 54 0.60 3.90 8.80
C SER A 54 -0.61 3.17 8.21
N ILE A 55 -0.55 1.84 8.24
CA ILE A 55 -1.66 1.02 7.79
C ILE A 55 -2.23 0.29 9.00
N ALA A 56 -3.48 0.56 9.31
CA ALA A 56 -4.17 -0.11 10.40
C ALA A 56 -5.04 -1.23 9.83
N GLU A 57 -5.41 -2.16 10.69
CA GLU A 57 -6.24 -3.29 10.32
C GLU A 57 -7.53 -2.85 9.64
N HIS A 58 -8.16 -1.83 10.18
CA HIS A 58 -9.44 -1.34 9.67
C HIS A 58 -9.30 -0.45 8.43
N ALA A 59 -8.07 -0.21 7.98
CA ALA A 59 -7.87 0.56 6.75
C ALA A 59 -8.19 -0.24 5.50
N LEU A 60 -8.25 -1.56 5.63
CA LEU A 60 -8.58 -2.42 4.50
C LEU A 60 -10.08 -2.61 4.44
N VAL A 61 -10.68 -2.01 3.44
CA VAL A 61 -12.13 -1.95 3.32
C VAL A 61 -12.55 -2.57 1.99
N GLU A 62 -13.56 -3.40 2.06
CA GLU A 62 -14.16 -4.00 0.87
C GLU A 62 -15.45 -3.26 0.57
N GLU A 63 -15.59 -2.81 -0.66
CA GLU A 63 -16.80 -2.13 -1.08
C GLU A 63 -17.76 -3.13 -1.73
N SER A 64 -19.00 -3.15 -1.25
CA SER A 64 -20.01 -4.00 -1.85
C SER A 64 -20.81 -3.20 -2.86
N GLU A 65 -21.18 -3.86 -3.93
CA GLU A 65 -21.98 -3.24 -4.99
C GLU A 65 -23.46 -3.31 -4.71
#